data_4e401d1dfc06c7615ce0ebe0b46120dc
#
_entry.id   4e401d1dfc06c7615ce0ebe0b46120dc
#
_cell.length_a   1.000
_cell.length_b   1.000
_cell.length_c   1.000
_cell.angle_alpha   90.00
_cell.angle_beta   90.00
_cell.angle_gamma   90.00
#
_symmetry.space_group_name_H-M   'P 1'
#
loop_
_entity.id
_entity.type
_entity.pdbx_description
1 polymer ?
#
loop_
_entity_poly.entity_id
_entity_poly.type
_entity_poly.pdbx_seq_one_letter_code
_entity_poly.pdbx_strand_id
1 'polypeptide(L)'
;MTQHLYILTGGSRGMGLAIAEQLLQAGHTLICISRNQQASLTAKAQQAGAHLEQWTHDLADGATASAALKTWLEKQSASYFQSATLINNAGVIPHISPLSQADPHNLAMALRVGLEAPMQLCAAFLGATENWPLPRKVVNISSGLGRRAMASQAGYCAAKAGMDHFTRCLALDEALKPNGAKVTSLAPGVIDTDMQVQLRGAAPQNFPDQHGFQQLKATGQLTTPAGAAKRILDYLARPDFGSNPVSDVRDV
;
A
#
# COMPACT_ATOMS: atom_id res chain seq x y z
N MET A 1 -25.16 12.65 -3.88
CA MET A 1 -23.83 12.73 -4.49
C MET A 1 -23.22 11.34 -4.37
N THR A 2 -22.64 10.85 -5.44
CA THR A 2 -22.01 9.54 -5.52
C THR A 2 -20.67 9.56 -4.78
N GLN A 3 -20.47 8.74 -3.77
CA GLN A 3 -19.25 8.72 -2.98
C GLN A 3 -18.44 7.46 -3.27
N HIS A 4 -17.13 7.61 -3.46
CA HIS A 4 -16.18 6.49 -3.53
C HIS A 4 -15.37 6.44 -2.24
N LEU A 5 -15.37 5.29 -1.57
CA LEU A 5 -14.61 5.07 -0.34
C LEU A 5 -13.21 4.56 -0.66
N TYR A 6 -12.21 5.24 -0.13
CA TYR A 6 -10.82 4.82 -0.17
C TYR A 6 -10.25 4.73 1.25
N ILE A 7 -9.60 3.62 1.55
CA ILE A 7 -8.81 3.39 2.76
C ILE A 7 -7.36 3.26 2.32
N LEU A 8 -6.48 4.13 2.79
CA LEU A 8 -5.08 4.19 2.40
C LEU A 8 -4.18 4.08 3.61
N THR A 9 -3.25 3.13 3.62
CA THR A 9 -2.22 3.06 4.65
C THR A 9 -0.94 3.81 4.23
N GLY A 10 -0.28 4.47 5.19
CA GLY A 10 0.97 5.19 4.94
C GLY A 10 0.81 6.48 4.12
N GLY A 11 -0.32 7.19 4.27
CA GLY A 11 -0.64 8.40 3.50
C GLY A 11 0.10 9.68 3.94
N SER A 12 1.01 9.62 4.93
CA SER A 12 1.61 10.82 5.51
C SER A 12 2.89 11.32 4.82
N ARG A 13 3.50 10.55 3.90
CA ARG A 13 4.71 10.95 3.16
C ARG A 13 4.90 10.15 1.87
N GLY A 14 5.86 10.61 1.05
CA GLY A 14 6.30 9.88 -0.15
C GLY A 14 5.17 9.55 -1.10
N MET A 15 5.18 8.32 -1.64
CA MET A 15 4.18 7.86 -2.58
C MET A 15 2.76 7.82 -1.98
N GLY A 16 2.64 7.41 -0.71
CA GLY A 16 1.34 7.37 -0.03
C GLY A 16 0.70 8.76 0.10
N LEU A 17 1.48 9.78 0.40
CA LEU A 17 1.00 11.16 0.40
C LEU A 17 0.53 11.58 -1.00
N ALA A 18 1.30 11.25 -2.03
CA ALA A 18 0.93 11.58 -3.41
C ALA A 18 -0.35 10.82 -3.87
N ILE A 19 -0.56 9.58 -3.41
CA ILE A 19 -1.81 8.84 -3.63
C ILE A 19 -2.96 9.55 -2.92
N ALA A 20 -2.79 9.89 -1.63
CA ALA A 20 -3.81 10.60 -0.85
C ALA A 20 -4.22 11.90 -1.53
N GLU A 21 -3.25 12.71 -1.94
CA GLU A 21 -3.49 13.99 -2.62
C GLU A 21 -4.28 13.85 -3.92
N GLN A 22 -4.05 12.81 -4.72
CA GLN A 22 -4.76 12.56 -5.97
C GLN A 22 -6.15 11.96 -5.75
N LEU A 23 -6.38 11.30 -4.62
CA LEU A 23 -7.69 10.78 -4.23
C LEU A 23 -8.62 11.85 -3.63
N LEU A 24 -8.10 12.99 -3.19
CA LEU A 24 -8.92 14.08 -2.65
C LEU A 24 -9.65 14.82 -3.78
N GLN A 25 -10.84 14.32 -4.12
CA GLN A 25 -11.73 14.86 -5.15
C GLN A 25 -13.15 14.93 -4.60
N ALA A 26 -13.99 15.81 -5.17
CA ALA A 26 -15.40 15.89 -4.81
C ALA A 26 -16.09 14.52 -4.98
N GLY A 27 -16.87 14.11 -4.01
CA GLY A 27 -17.51 12.79 -3.99
C GLY A 27 -16.60 11.64 -3.54
N HIS A 28 -15.38 11.90 -3.03
CA HIS A 28 -14.54 10.90 -2.41
C HIS A 28 -14.55 11.02 -0.89
N THR A 29 -14.56 9.85 -0.24
CA THR A 29 -14.27 9.69 1.19
C THR A 29 -12.93 8.96 1.30
N LEU A 30 -11.94 9.59 1.92
CA LEU A 30 -10.61 9.04 2.12
C LEU A 30 -10.31 8.87 3.61
N ILE A 31 -9.96 7.65 4.01
CA ILE A 31 -9.40 7.34 5.32
C ILE A 31 -7.90 7.08 5.15
N CYS A 32 -7.06 7.92 5.77
CA CYS A 32 -5.62 7.73 5.82
C CYS A 32 -5.21 7.13 7.16
N ILE A 33 -4.62 5.95 7.16
CA ILE A 33 -4.11 5.27 8.35
C ILE A 33 -2.58 5.39 8.37
N SER A 34 -2.02 6.18 9.29
CA SER A 34 -0.58 6.47 9.37
C SER A 34 -0.17 6.80 10.78
N ARG A 35 1.13 6.78 11.09
CA ARG A 35 1.67 7.22 12.39
C ARG A 35 1.53 8.72 12.62
N ASN A 36 1.51 9.50 11.55
CA ASN A 36 1.43 10.98 11.60
C ASN A 36 0.31 11.46 10.68
N GLN A 37 -0.36 12.53 11.07
CA GLN A 37 -1.28 13.27 10.23
C GLN A 37 -0.54 14.29 9.37
N GLN A 38 -1.16 14.72 8.27
CA GLN A 38 -0.65 15.74 7.36
C GLN A 38 -1.65 16.88 7.23
N ALA A 39 -1.29 18.05 7.74
CA ALA A 39 -2.14 19.25 7.68
C ALA A 39 -2.44 19.67 6.24
N SER A 40 -1.49 19.47 5.32
CA SER A 40 -1.69 19.77 3.89
C SER A 40 -2.81 18.96 3.25
N LEU A 41 -3.02 17.71 3.68
CA LEU A 41 -4.16 16.90 3.19
C LEU A 41 -5.50 17.47 3.67
N THR A 42 -5.58 17.97 4.91
CA THR A 42 -6.81 18.56 5.44
C THR A 42 -7.21 19.79 4.64
N ALA A 43 -6.26 20.70 4.37
CA ALA A 43 -6.50 21.88 3.55
C ALA A 43 -6.93 21.51 2.12
N LYS A 44 -6.25 20.53 1.52
CA LYS A 44 -6.58 20.05 0.17
C LYS A 44 -7.94 19.38 0.10
N ALA A 45 -8.32 18.59 1.11
CA ALA A 45 -9.64 17.97 1.19
C ALA A 45 -10.77 19.02 1.20
N GLN A 46 -10.60 20.07 2.02
CA GLN A 46 -11.55 21.18 2.08
C GLN A 46 -11.69 21.90 0.74
N GLN A 47 -10.57 22.19 0.07
CA GLN A 47 -10.57 22.83 -1.24
C GLN A 47 -11.23 21.97 -2.33
N ALA A 48 -11.02 20.65 -2.28
CA ALA A 48 -11.55 19.71 -3.25
C ALA A 48 -13.01 19.29 -2.97
N GLY A 49 -13.57 19.61 -1.80
CA GLY A 49 -14.87 19.10 -1.38
C GLY A 49 -14.88 17.59 -1.12
N ALA A 50 -13.75 17.03 -0.72
CA ALA A 50 -13.59 15.62 -0.35
C ALA A 50 -13.79 15.44 1.15
N HIS A 51 -14.30 14.29 1.57
CA HIS A 51 -14.29 13.90 2.99
C HIS A 51 -12.97 13.20 3.33
N LEU A 52 -12.26 13.66 4.37
CA LEU A 52 -10.99 13.10 4.81
C LEU A 52 -11.03 12.79 6.30
N GLU A 53 -10.66 11.55 6.64
CA GLU A 53 -10.30 11.17 8.00
C GLU A 53 -8.81 10.77 8.03
N GLN A 54 -8.08 11.23 9.05
CA GLN A 54 -6.69 10.86 9.27
C GLN A 54 -6.57 10.16 10.62
N TRP A 55 -6.36 8.84 10.60
CA TRP A 55 -6.24 8.02 11.79
C TRP A 55 -4.78 7.79 12.16
N THR A 56 -4.44 8.03 13.42
CA THR A 56 -3.10 7.81 13.93
C THR A 56 -2.98 6.40 14.49
N HIS A 57 -2.34 5.50 13.69
CA HIS A 57 -2.03 4.13 14.09
C HIS A 57 -0.61 3.75 13.66
N ASP A 58 0.10 2.99 14.51
CA ASP A 58 1.30 2.28 14.11
C ASP A 58 0.91 0.90 13.58
N LEU A 59 1.22 0.63 12.33
CA LEU A 59 0.92 -0.66 11.70
C LEU A 59 1.86 -1.81 12.15
N ALA A 60 2.82 -1.55 13.03
CA ALA A 60 3.46 -2.60 13.82
C ALA A 60 2.48 -3.26 14.81
N ASP A 61 1.38 -2.57 15.14
CA ASP A 61 0.18 -3.11 15.78
C ASP A 61 -1.00 -3.06 14.77
N GLY A 62 -0.95 -3.93 13.78
CA GLY A 62 -1.98 -4.01 12.74
C GLY A 62 -3.34 -4.48 13.29
N ALA A 63 -3.36 -5.20 14.39
CA ALA A 63 -4.59 -5.69 15.03
C ALA A 63 -5.46 -4.52 15.51
N THR A 64 -4.90 -3.54 16.19
CA THR A 64 -5.62 -2.34 16.64
C THR A 64 -6.15 -1.53 15.45
N ALA A 65 -5.33 -1.32 14.41
CA ALA A 65 -5.75 -0.59 13.21
C ALA A 65 -6.87 -1.31 12.45
N SER A 66 -6.79 -2.65 12.33
CA SER A 66 -7.80 -3.46 11.66
C SER A 66 -9.13 -3.52 12.43
N ALA A 67 -9.08 -3.59 13.75
CA ALA A 67 -10.27 -3.54 14.60
C ALA A 67 -10.99 -2.17 14.49
N ALA A 68 -10.22 -1.08 14.47
CA ALA A 68 -10.77 0.25 14.25
C ALA A 68 -11.44 0.37 12.87
N LEU A 69 -10.78 -0.13 11.81
CA LEU A 69 -11.33 -0.14 10.46
C LEU A 69 -12.62 -0.95 10.38
N LYS A 70 -12.63 -2.17 10.95
CA LYS A 70 -13.83 -3.02 10.99
C LYS A 70 -14.98 -2.29 11.66
N THR A 71 -14.75 -1.76 12.87
CA THR A 71 -15.77 -1.04 13.65
C THR A 71 -16.33 0.17 12.90
N TRP A 72 -15.48 0.89 12.17
CA TRP A 72 -15.92 2.04 11.36
C TRP A 72 -16.78 1.58 10.18
N LEU A 73 -16.32 0.56 9.43
CA LEU A 73 -17.06 0.02 8.27
C LEU A 73 -18.42 -0.55 8.66
N GLU A 74 -18.52 -1.27 9.79
CA GLU A 74 -19.78 -1.84 10.29
C GLU A 74 -20.84 -0.77 10.63
N LYS A 75 -20.42 0.48 10.86
CA LYS A 75 -21.32 1.62 11.11
C LYS A 75 -21.75 2.32 9.82
N GLN A 76 -21.14 2.00 8.68
CA GLN A 76 -21.48 2.63 7.42
C GLN A 76 -22.63 1.93 6.71
N SER A 77 -23.46 2.69 6.01
CA SER A 77 -24.40 2.12 5.05
C SER A 77 -23.75 2.02 3.67
N ALA A 78 -23.79 0.83 3.07
CA ALA A 78 -23.35 0.61 1.69
C ALA A 78 -24.01 1.57 0.69
N SER A 79 -25.24 2.02 0.97
CA SER A 79 -25.97 2.95 0.09
C SER A 79 -25.34 4.32 -0.07
N TYR A 80 -24.41 4.70 0.81
CA TYR A 80 -23.67 5.96 0.68
C TYR A 80 -22.54 5.88 -0.36
N PHE A 81 -22.12 4.67 -0.75
CA PHE A 81 -20.95 4.47 -1.59
C PHE A 81 -21.31 3.78 -2.91
N GLN A 82 -20.56 4.12 -3.97
CA GLN A 82 -20.60 3.43 -5.25
C GLN A 82 -19.48 2.39 -5.39
N SER A 83 -18.40 2.56 -4.65
CA SER A 83 -17.30 1.59 -4.59
C SER A 83 -16.53 1.76 -3.28
N ALA A 84 -15.85 0.70 -2.86
CA ALA A 84 -14.93 0.72 -1.73
C ALA A 84 -13.58 0.12 -2.14
N THR A 85 -12.50 0.80 -1.77
CA THR A 85 -11.12 0.41 -2.13
C THR A 85 -10.20 0.49 -0.93
N LEU A 86 -9.48 -0.61 -0.66
CA LEU A 86 -8.38 -0.65 0.31
C LEU A 86 -7.05 -0.60 -0.44
N ILE A 87 -6.17 0.32 -0.06
CA ILE A 87 -4.81 0.48 -0.60
C ILE A 87 -3.81 0.29 0.53
N ASN A 88 -3.23 -0.89 0.63
CA ASN A 88 -2.16 -1.23 1.56
C ASN A 88 -0.83 -0.74 0.98
N ASN A 89 -0.49 0.52 1.27
CA ASN A 89 0.73 1.16 0.78
C ASN A 89 1.85 1.25 1.83
N ALA A 90 1.53 1.25 3.12
CA ALA A 90 2.54 1.33 4.16
C ALA A 90 3.58 0.22 4.04
N GLY A 91 4.83 0.59 4.21
CA GLY A 91 5.95 -0.34 4.19
C GLY A 91 7.19 0.28 4.80
N VAL A 92 8.06 -0.57 5.33
CA VAL A 92 9.36 -0.18 5.90
C VAL A 92 10.46 -1.07 5.32
N ILE A 93 11.64 -0.52 5.14
CA ILE A 93 12.87 -1.28 4.91
C ILE A 93 13.56 -1.44 6.27
N PRO A 94 13.91 -2.66 6.71
CA PRO A 94 14.75 -2.86 7.88
C PRO A 94 16.15 -2.29 7.62
N HIS A 95 16.98 -2.21 8.66
CA HIS A 95 18.38 -1.84 8.49
C HIS A 95 19.04 -2.75 7.45
N ILE A 96 19.75 -2.15 6.49
CA ILE A 96 20.32 -2.84 5.34
C ILE A 96 21.63 -3.52 5.78
N SER A 97 21.59 -4.83 5.94
CA SER A 97 22.73 -5.64 6.38
C SER A 97 22.52 -7.10 6.00
N PRO A 98 23.60 -7.91 5.91
CA PRO A 98 23.46 -9.36 5.82
C PRO A 98 22.61 -9.91 6.97
N LEU A 99 21.84 -10.97 6.72
CA LEU A 99 20.90 -11.52 7.69
C LEU A 99 21.59 -11.92 9.02
N SER A 100 22.85 -12.37 8.96
CA SER A 100 23.64 -12.69 10.16
C SER A 100 23.93 -11.50 11.08
N GLN A 101 23.74 -10.27 10.59
CA GLN A 101 23.94 -9.02 11.33
C GLN A 101 22.61 -8.26 11.54
N ALA A 102 21.48 -8.84 11.13
CA ALA A 102 20.19 -8.18 11.22
C ALA A 102 19.71 -8.14 12.68
N ASP A 103 19.17 -7.01 13.08
CA ASP A 103 18.45 -6.85 14.34
C ASP A 103 17.08 -7.56 14.25
N PRO A 104 16.78 -8.51 15.17
CA PRO A 104 15.50 -9.22 15.19
C PRO A 104 14.29 -8.29 15.28
N HIS A 105 14.38 -7.16 15.99
CA HIS A 105 13.28 -6.19 16.09
C HIS A 105 12.99 -5.52 14.74
N ASN A 106 14.04 -5.18 13.98
CA ASN A 106 13.89 -4.62 12.63
C ASN A 106 13.27 -5.62 11.66
N LEU A 107 13.66 -6.91 11.75
CA LEU A 107 13.05 -7.97 10.95
C LEU A 107 11.56 -8.15 11.29
N ALA A 108 11.24 -8.24 12.58
CA ALA A 108 9.86 -8.35 13.04
C ALA A 108 9.00 -7.15 12.57
N MET A 109 9.52 -5.93 12.68
CA MET A 109 8.83 -4.72 12.21
C MET A 109 8.58 -4.75 10.70
N ALA A 110 9.56 -5.18 9.90
CA ALA A 110 9.40 -5.30 8.44
C ALA A 110 8.27 -6.26 8.07
N LEU A 111 8.17 -7.41 8.75
CA LEU A 111 7.12 -8.40 8.54
C LEU A 111 5.75 -7.90 9.03
N ARG A 112 5.71 -7.31 10.23
CA ARG A 112 4.45 -6.77 10.79
C ARG A 112 3.85 -5.70 9.91
N VAL A 113 4.63 -4.67 9.53
CA VAL A 113 4.12 -3.58 8.70
C VAL A 113 3.95 -3.98 7.24
N GLY A 114 4.85 -4.82 6.69
CA GLY A 114 4.90 -5.16 5.28
C GLY A 114 4.04 -6.35 4.86
N LEU A 115 3.55 -7.16 5.82
CA LEU A 115 2.78 -8.37 5.53
C LEU A 115 1.61 -8.55 6.51
N GLU A 116 1.87 -8.63 7.81
CA GLU A 116 0.85 -8.96 8.81
C GLU A 116 -0.28 -7.92 8.83
N ALA A 117 0.05 -6.63 8.94
CA ALA A 117 -0.95 -5.55 8.95
C ALA A 117 -1.79 -5.49 7.66
N PRO A 118 -1.23 -5.59 6.43
CA PRO A 118 -2.01 -5.77 5.22
C PRO A 118 -2.99 -6.95 5.26
N MET A 119 -2.57 -8.12 5.77
CA MET A 119 -3.46 -9.28 5.91
C MET A 119 -4.63 -8.98 6.85
N GLN A 120 -4.34 -8.40 8.03
CA GLN A 120 -5.35 -8.04 9.03
C GLN A 120 -6.32 -6.97 8.51
N LEU A 121 -5.84 -5.94 7.81
CA LEU A 121 -6.66 -4.91 7.20
C LEU A 121 -7.52 -5.46 6.05
N CYS A 122 -6.99 -6.37 5.22
CA CYS A 122 -7.78 -7.07 4.20
C CYS A 122 -8.91 -7.88 4.85
N ALA A 123 -8.62 -8.64 5.91
CA ALA A 123 -9.63 -9.43 6.62
C ALA A 123 -10.73 -8.52 7.21
N ALA A 124 -10.36 -7.41 7.84
CA ALA A 124 -11.31 -6.44 8.38
C ALA A 124 -12.17 -5.79 7.30
N PHE A 125 -11.54 -5.32 6.21
CA PHE A 125 -12.21 -4.68 5.09
C PHE A 125 -13.17 -5.63 4.39
N LEU A 126 -12.70 -6.80 3.98
CA LEU A 126 -13.51 -7.77 3.23
C LEU A 126 -14.64 -8.35 4.07
N GLY A 127 -14.39 -8.67 5.35
CA GLY A 127 -15.40 -9.18 6.25
C GLY A 127 -16.51 -8.15 6.54
N ALA A 128 -16.14 -6.91 6.84
CA ALA A 128 -17.12 -5.86 7.13
C ALA A 128 -17.94 -5.40 5.90
N THR A 129 -17.39 -5.58 4.70
CA THR A 129 -18.04 -5.16 3.44
C THR A 129 -18.57 -6.33 2.61
N GLU A 130 -18.57 -7.56 3.13
CA GLU A 130 -18.92 -8.76 2.36
C GLU A 130 -20.29 -8.65 1.67
N ASN A 131 -21.29 -8.12 2.39
CA ASN A 131 -22.65 -7.96 1.91
C ASN A 131 -22.92 -6.62 1.20
N TRP A 132 -21.90 -5.82 0.92
CA TRP A 132 -22.09 -4.57 0.21
C TRP A 132 -22.35 -4.83 -1.27
N PRO A 133 -23.47 -4.35 -1.83
CA PRO A 133 -23.83 -4.58 -3.24
C PRO A 133 -23.14 -3.59 -4.18
N LEU A 134 -21.81 -3.44 -4.03
CA LEU A 134 -21.00 -2.48 -4.78
C LEU A 134 -19.62 -3.07 -5.09
N PRO A 135 -18.92 -2.57 -6.12
CA PRO A 135 -17.57 -2.99 -6.44
C PRO A 135 -16.59 -2.72 -5.30
N ARG A 136 -15.84 -3.77 -4.93
CA ARG A 136 -14.81 -3.70 -3.90
C ARG A 136 -13.44 -4.05 -4.51
N LYS A 137 -12.42 -3.28 -4.15
CA LYS A 137 -11.06 -3.46 -4.66
C LYS A 137 -10.05 -3.47 -3.52
N VAL A 138 -9.01 -4.30 -3.66
CA VAL A 138 -7.84 -4.29 -2.76
C VAL A 138 -6.57 -4.15 -3.61
N VAL A 139 -5.75 -3.17 -3.29
CA VAL A 139 -4.40 -3.01 -3.86
C VAL A 139 -3.39 -3.18 -2.75
N ASN A 140 -2.58 -4.20 -2.83
CA ASN A 140 -1.42 -4.40 -1.97
C ASN A 140 -0.17 -3.88 -2.68
N ILE A 141 0.47 -2.82 -2.18
CA ILE A 141 1.68 -2.27 -2.80
C ILE A 141 2.86 -3.18 -2.51
N SER A 142 3.25 -3.92 -3.53
CA SER A 142 4.38 -4.85 -3.51
C SER A 142 5.69 -4.19 -3.98
N SER A 143 6.58 -4.98 -4.51
CA SER A 143 7.87 -4.57 -5.06
C SER A 143 8.34 -5.63 -6.05
N GLY A 144 9.21 -5.24 -6.99
CA GLY A 144 9.98 -6.22 -7.76
C GLY A 144 10.78 -7.18 -6.88
N LEU A 145 11.09 -6.79 -5.63
CA LEU A 145 11.77 -7.64 -4.65
C LEU A 145 10.85 -8.69 -4.00
N GLY A 146 9.57 -8.69 -4.25
CA GLY A 146 8.69 -9.83 -3.98
C GLY A 146 8.92 -11.02 -4.91
N ARG A 147 9.55 -10.77 -6.06
CA ARG A 147 9.80 -11.77 -7.14
C ARG A 147 11.29 -12.00 -7.40
N ARG A 148 12.14 -11.05 -7.02
CA ARG A 148 13.59 -11.11 -7.19
C ARG A 148 14.28 -10.99 -5.82
N ALA A 149 15.20 -11.89 -5.54
CA ALA A 149 16.03 -11.80 -4.35
C ALA A 149 17.06 -10.67 -4.47
N MET A 150 17.44 -10.08 -3.32
CA MET A 150 18.47 -9.07 -3.22
C MET A 150 19.26 -9.28 -1.92
N ALA A 151 20.58 -9.21 -2.01
CA ALA A 151 21.45 -9.33 -0.84
C ALA A 151 21.11 -8.24 0.19
N SER A 152 21.22 -8.57 1.46
CA SER A 152 20.96 -7.67 2.59
C SER A 152 19.54 -7.09 2.69
N GLN A 153 18.58 -7.72 1.97
CA GLN A 153 17.16 -7.34 1.95
C GLN A 153 16.24 -8.52 2.31
N ALA A 154 16.75 -9.55 3.00
CA ALA A 154 15.99 -10.78 3.26
C ALA A 154 14.61 -10.52 3.91
N GLY A 155 14.55 -9.67 4.93
CA GLY A 155 13.28 -9.35 5.62
C GLY A 155 12.28 -8.60 4.72
N TYR A 156 12.75 -7.64 3.94
CA TYR A 156 11.91 -6.90 2.99
C TYR A 156 11.44 -7.79 1.84
N CYS A 157 12.34 -8.59 1.26
CA CYS A 157 12.00 -9.55 0.20
C CYS A 157 10.96 -10.56 0.70
N ALA A 158 11.15 -11.11 1.91
CA ALA A 158 10.20 -12.04 2.51
C ALA A 158 8.82 -11.42 2.71
N ALA A 159 8.74 -10.19 3.23
CA ALA A 159 7.47 -9.49 3.39
C ALA A 159 6.75 -9.29 2.04
N LYS A 160 7.48 -8.86 1.00
CA LYS A 160 6.89 -8.59 -0.32
C LYS A 160 6.55 -9.87 -1.10
N ALA A 161 7.36 -10.93 -0.97
CA ALA A 161 7.04 -12.25 -1.53
C ALA A 161 5.82 -12.87 -0.83
N GLY A 162 5.75 -12.76 0.50
CA GLY A 162 4.58 -13.17 1.28
C GLY A 162 3.32 -12.39 0.87
N MET A 163 3.42 -11.09 0.67
CA MET A 163 2.31 -10.26 0.18
C MET A 163 1.84 -10.68 -1.21
N ASP A 164 2.74 -10.95 -2.15
CA ASP A 164 2.39 -11.43 -3.49
C ASP A 164 1.67 -12.80 -3.40
N HIS A 165 2.16 -13.72 -2.59
CA HIS A 165 1.53 -15.03 -2.43
C HIS A 165 0.20 -14.96 -1.69
N PHE A 166 0.12 -14.21 -0.60
CA PHE A 166 -1.12 -13.92 0.12
C PHE A 166 -2.20 -13.37 -0.83
N THR A 167 -1.84 -12.42 -1.69
CA THR A 167 -2.80 -11.84 -2.64
C THR A 167 -3.29 -12.85 -3.66
N ARG A 168 -2.47 -13.84 -4.09
CA ARG A 168 -2.95 -14.96 -4.93
C ARG A 168 -3.99 -15.81 -4.21
N CYS A 169 -3.75 -16.16 -2.94
CA CYS A 169 -4.73 -16.91 -2.14
C CYS A 169 -6.03 -16.11 -2.00
N LEU A 170 -5.91 -14.82 -1.66
CA LEU A 170 -7.07 -13.94 -1.50
C LEU A 170 -7.89 -13.80 -2.80
N ALA A 171 -7.23 -13.76 -3.97
CA ALA A 171 -7.90 -13.72 -5.26
C ALA A 171 -8.73 -14.99 -5.52
N LEU A 172 -8.22 -16.16 -5.10
CA LEU A 172 -8.97 -17.42 -5.19
C LEU A 172 -10.18 -17.42 -4.26
N ASP A 173 -10.02 -16.97 -3.01
CA ASP A 173 -11.12 -16.89 -2.05
C ASP A 173 -12.23 -15.96 -2.55
N GLU A 174 -11.87 -14.80 -3.05
CA GLU A 174 -12.85 -13.81 -3.55
C GLU A 174 -13.50 -14.27 -4.88
N ALA A 175 -12.81 -15.06 -5.70
CA ALA A 175 -13.39 -15.62 -6.92
C ALA A 175 -14.52 -16.64 -6.67
N LEU A 176 -14.58 -17.22 -5.47
CA LEU A 176 -15.65 -18.14 -5.07
C LEU A 176 -16.95 -17.41 -4.68
N LYS A 177 -16.89 -16.08 -4.50
CA LYS A 177 -18.04 -15.29 -4.02
C LYS A 177 -18.77 -14.62 -5.19
N PRO A 178 -20.11 -14.59 -5.18
CA PRO A 178 -20.89 -13.96 -6.26
C PRO A 178 -20.53 -12.47 -6.48
N ASN A 179 -20.19 -11.76 -5.40
CA ASN A 179 -19.76 -10.35 -5.42
C ASN A 179 -18.37 -10.21 -4.80
N GLY A 180 -17.42 -11.07 -5.22
CA GLY A 180 -16.07 -11.06 -4.68
C GLY A 180 -15.30 -9.79 -5.06
N ALA A 181 -14.45 -9.33 -4.14
CA ALA A 181 -13.60 -8.18 -4.37
C ALA A 181 -12.54 -8.48 -5.43
N LYS A 182 -12.17 -7.48 -6.22
CA LYS A 182 -11.02 -7.56 -7.13
C LYS A 182 -9.75 -7.21 -6.35
N VAL A 183 -8.74 -8.05 -6.43
CA VAL A 183 -7.52 -7.90 -5.62
C VAL A 183 -6.26 -7.98 -6.47
N THR A 184 -5.29 -7.14 -6.19
CA THR A 184 -3.99 -7.15 -6.88
C THR A 184 -2.85 -6.74 -5.93
N SER A 185 -1.77 -7.50 -5.96
CA SER A 185 -0.46 -7.09 -5.43
C SER A 185 0.31 -6.42 -6.57
N LEU A 186 0.60 -5.13 -6.41
CA LEU A 186 1.10 -4.28 -7.49
C LEU A 186 2.48 -3.71 -7.16
N ALA A 187 3.49 -4.03 -7.97
CA ALA A 187 4.79 -3.40 -7.88
C ALA A 187 4.73 -2.01 -8.56
N PRO A 188 5.07 -0.93 -7.85
CA PRO A 188 4.87 0.44 -8.33
C PRO A 188 6.06 1.00 -9.14
N GLY A 189 7.08 0.17 -9.42
CA GLY A 189 8.35 0.60 -10.00
C GLY A 189 9.34 1.15 -8.97
N VAL A 190 10.35 1.88 -9.42
CA VAL A 190 11.41 2.47 -8.57
C VAL A 190 11.13 3.95 -8.38
N ILE A 191 10.86 4.38 -7.14
CA ILE A 191 10.28 5.68 -6.83
C ILE A 191 11.24 6.49 -5.96
N ASP A 192 11.47 7.76 -6.27
CA ASP A 192 12.34 8.65 -5.50
C ASP A 192 11.70 9.06 -4.15
N THR A 193 11.95 8.26 -3.13
CA THR A 193 11.43 8.40 -1.77
C THR A 193 12.55 8.25 -0.74
N ASP A 194 12.25 8.50 0.55
CA ASP A 194 13.19 8.27 1.66
C ASP A 194 13.74 6.83 1.67
N MET A 195 12.96 5.84 1.21
CA MET A 195 13.39 4.46 1.06
C MET A 195 14.58 4.36 0.09
N GLN A 196 14.58 5.12 -1.01
CA GLN A 196 15.69 5.22 -1.95
C GLN A 196 16.90 5.93 -1.33
N VAL A 197 16.67 6.92 -0.46
CA VAL A 197 17.77 7.56 0.29
C VAL A 197 18.47 6.54 1.19
N GLN A 198 17.72 5.69 1.90
CA GLN A 198 18.26 4.62 2.73
C GLN A 198 19.09 3.63 1.91
N LEU A 199 18.59 3.17 0.75
CA LEU A 199 19.29 2.23 -0.14
C LEU A 199 20.60 2.82 -0.68
N ARG A 200 20.58 4.07 -1.11
CA ARG A 200 21.78 4.76 -1.62
C ARG A 200 22.80 5.10 -0.50
N GLY A 201 22.32 5.29 0.73
CA GLY A 201 23.16 5.59 1.89
C GLY A 201 23.66 4.37 2.66
N ALA A 202 23.28 3.15 2.26
CA ALA A 202 23.76 1.94 2.91
C ALA A 202 25.27 1.77 2.75
N ALA A 203 25.92 1.11 3.70
CA ALA A 203 27.36 0.85 3.61
C ALA A 203 27.67 -0.13 2.46
N PRO A 204 28.58 0.20 1.53
CA PRO A 204 28.84 -0.64 0.35
C PRO A 204 29.26 -2.08 0.70
N GLN A 205 30.02 -2.25 1.79
CA GLN A 205 30.44 -3.56 2.27
C GLN A 205 29.28 -4.45 2.74
N ASN A 206 28.16 -3.82 3.12
CA ASN A 206 26.96 -4.52 3.59
C ASN A 206 25.87 -4.63 2.51
N PHE A 207 25.99 -3.87 1.42
CA PHE A 207 24.96 -3.80 0.38
C PHE A 207 25.57 -3.73 -1.02
N PRO A 208 25.85 -4.88 -1.66
CA PRO A 208 26.49 -4.94 -2.98
C PRO A 208 25.75 -4.18 -4.08
N ASP A 209 24.41 -4.09 -3.99
CA ASP A 209 23.57 -3.41 -4.99
C ASP A 209 23.54 -1.88 -4.83
N GLN A 210 24.19 -1.29 -3.82
CA GLN A 210 24.15 0.15 -3.50
C GLN A 210 24.47 1.02 -4.72
N HIS A 211 25.53 0.68 -5.46
CA HIS A 211 25.97 1.44 -6.65
C HIS A 211 24.86 1.51 -7.72
N GLY A 212 24.12 0.43 -7.94
CA GLY A 212 22.99 0.41 -8.87
C GLY A 212 21.91 1.43 -8.50
N PHE A 213 21.59 1.57 -7.21
CA PHE A 213 20.63 2.57 -6.73
C PHE A 213 21.15 4.01 -6.86
N GLN A 214 22.46 4.23 -6.70
CA GLN A 214 23.10 5.54 -6.97
C GLN A 214 22.99 5.90 -8.46
N GLN A 215 23.24 4.94 -9.36
CA GLN A 215 23.12 5.14 -10.80
C GLN A 215 21.68 5.48 -11.22
N LEU A 216 20.68 4.79 -10.71
CA LEU A 216 19.26 5.08 -10.99
C LEU A 216 18.92 6.54 -10.68
N LYS A 217 19.46 7.10 -9.59
CA LYS A 217 19.26 8.52 -9.24
C LYS A 217 20.04 9.44 -10.19
N ALA A 218 21.32 9.13 -10.45
CA ALA A 218 22.20 9.94 -11.28
C ALA A 218 21.70 10.04 -12.75
N THR A 219 21.09 8.97 -13.26
CA THR A 219 20.56 8.90 -14.63
C THR A 219 19.09 9.31 -14.76
N GLY A 220 18.44 9.79 -13.67
CA GLY A 220 17.06 10.25 -13.70
C GLY A 220 16.02 9.15 -13.94
N GLN A 221 16.34 7.89 -13.63
CA GLN A 221 15.45 6.74 -13.87
C GLN A 221 14.43 6.52 -12.74
N LEU A 222 14.48 7.32 -11.67
CA LEU A 222 13.51 7.23 -10.59
C LEU A 222 12.21 7.95 -10.97
N THR A 223 11.10 7.28 -10.76
CA THR A 223 9.78 7.89 -10.91
C THR A 223 9.51 8.82 -9.71
N THR A 224 8.92 9.98 -9.96
CA THR A 224 8.48 10.86 -8.86
C THR A 224 7.33 10.21 -8.06
N PRO A 225 7.15 10.53 -6.76
CA PRO A 225 6.00 10.05 -5.99
C PRO A 225 4.65 10.33 -6.66
N ALA A 226 4.48 11.53 -7.23
CA ALA A 226 3.25 11.90 -7.93
C ALA A 226 3.02 11.08 -9.21
N GLY A 227 4.07 10.83 -9.98
CA GLY A 227 3.99 9.99 -11.20
C GLY A 227 3.70 8.53 -10.86
N ALA A 228 4.29 7.99 -9.78
CA ALA A 228 4.01 6.64 -9.31
C ALA A 228 2.57 6.51 -8.80
N ALA A 229 2.10 7.48 -8.02
CA ALA A 229 0.71 7.55 -7.55
C ALA A 229 -0.27 7.53 -8.73
N LYS A 230 -0.02 8.36 -9.75
CA LYS A 230 -0.85 8.38 -10.96
C LYS A 230 -0.93 7.01 -11.63
N ARG A 231 0.21 6.34 -11.84
CA ARG A 231 0.24 5.00 -12.48
C ARG A 231 -0.53 3.96 -11.66
N ILE A 232 -0.44 3.99 -10.32
CA ILE A 232 -1.20 3.10 -9.44
C ILE A 232 -2.71 3.36 -9.57
N LEU A 233 -3.13 4.62 -9.57
CA LEU A 233 -4.54 5.00 -9.69
C LEU A 233 -5.08 4.70 -11.09
N ASP A 234 -4.29 4.94 -12.15
CA ASP A 234 -4.65 4.54 -13.52
C ASP A 234 -4.82 3.01 -13.61
N TYR A 235 -3.91 2.22 -13.00
CA TYR A 235 -4.03 0.76 -12.93
C TYR A 235 -5.29 0.33 -12.16
N LEU A 236 -5.57 0.97 -11.04
CA LEU A 236 -6.77 0.72 -10.23
C LEU A 236 -8.06 1.00 -11.00
N ALA A 237 -8.05 2.01 -11.89
CA ALA A 237 -9.20 2.39 -12.69
C ALA A 237 -9.47 1.45 -13.89
N ARG A 238 -8.56 0.55 -14.23
CA ARG A 238 -8.70 -0.35 -15.39
C ARG A 238 -9.93 -1.25 -15.26
N PRO A 239 -10.63 -1.54 -16.36
CA PRO A 239 -11.76 -2.49 -16.36
C PRO A 239 -11.34 -3.92 -15.99
N ASP A 240 -10.11 -4.31 -16.36
CA ASP A 240 -9.52 -5.62 -16.09
C ASP A 240 -8.75 -5.69 -14.75
N PHE A 241 -8.87 -4.67 -13.87
CA PHE A 241 -8.26 -4.70 -12.54
C PHE A 241 -8.64 -5.99 -11.79
N GLY A 242 -7.64 -6.67 -11.24
CA GLY A 242 -7.82 -7.93 -10.51
C GLY A 242 -7.84 -9.18 -11.39
N SER A 243 -7.72 -9.08 -12.73
CA SER A 243 -7.55 -10.24 -13.62
C SER A 243 -6.21 -10.96 -13.37
N ASN A 244 -5.18 -10.20 -12.99
CA ASN A 244 -3.90 -10.73 -12.55
C ASN A 244 -3.66 -10.34 -11.08
N PRO A 245 -3.61 -11.31 -10.14
CA PRO A 245 -3.43 -11.02 -8.72
C PRO A 245 -2.04 -10.50 -8.36
N VAL A 246 -1.05 -10.60 -9.24
CA VAL A 246 0.31 -10.05 -9.03
C VAL A 246 0.80 -9.40 -10.31
N SER A 247 0.98 -8.09 -10.27
CA SER A 247 1.30 -7.26 -11.44
C SER A 247 2.39 -6.22 -11.15
N ASP A 248 2.86 -5.57 -12.20
CA ASP A 248 3.76 -4.42 -12.14
C ASP A 248 3.17 -3.28 -12.98
N VAL A 249 3.26 -2.05 -12.50
CA VAL A 249 2.75 -0.87 -13.24
C VAL A 249 3.48 -0.64 -14.57
N ARG A 250 4.58 -1.35 -14.83
CA ARG A 250 5.37 -1.29 -16.07
C ARG A 250 4.95 -2.32 -17.12
N ASP A 251 4.16 -3.31 -16.72
CA ASP A 251 3.69 -4.39 -17.61
C ASP A 251 2.38 -4.02 -18.34
N VAL A 252 2.11 -2.70 -18.47
CA VAL A 252 0.86 -2.14 -19.01
C VAL A 252 1.07 -1.52 -20.38
#